data_fb493518363504145016556c022ac9f6
#
_entry.id   fb493518363504145016556c022ac9f6
#
_cell.length_a   1.000
_cell.length_b   1.000
_cell.length_c   1.000
_cell.angle_alpha   90.00
_cell.angle_beta   90.00
_cell.angle_gamma   90.00
#
_symmetry.space_group_name_H-M   'P 1'
#
loop_
_entity.id
_entity.type
_entity.pdbx_description
1 polymer ?
#
loop_
_entity_poly.entity_id
_entity_poly.type
_entity_poly.pdbx_seq_one_letter_code
_entity_poly.pdbx_strand_id
1 'polypeptide(L)' 'MTENRKDLTLVFEQVSDAELWALAEFVKRATWSEFRANAVDDDEAYRISDGVAKLQKALEEAGYSPR' A
#
# COMPACT_ATOMS: atom_id res chain seq x y z
N MET A 1 18.50 10.61 -10.77
CA MET A 1 18.34 9.23 -11.27
C MET A 1 16.89 9.00 -11.69
N THR A 2 16.72 8.42 -12.85
CA THR A 2 15.39 8.20 -13.41
C THR A 2 14.87 6.82 -12.97
N GLU A 3 13.69 6.78 -12.38
CA GLU A 3 13.06 5.51 -12.06
C GLU A 3 12.31 4.99 -13.27
N ASN A 4 12.48 3.71 -13.54
CA ASN A 4 11.65 3.02 -14.53
C ASN A 4 10.29 2.72 -13.89
N ARG A 5 9.23 3.17 -14.55
CA ARG A 5 7.88 2.92 -14.08
C ARG A 5 7.25 1.80 -14.91
N LYS A 6 6.51 0.98 -14.24
CA LYS A 6 5.82 -0.15 -14.89
C LYS A 6 4.55 -0.44 -14.12
N ASP A 7 3.65 -1.16 -14.77
CA ASP A 7 2.45 -1.65 -14.13
C ASP A 7 2.74 -3.02 -13.54
N LEU A 8 2.27 -3.24 -12.33
CA LEU A 8 2.43 -4.52 -11.65
C LEU A 8 1.07 -5.01 -11.21
N THR A 9 0.74 -6.23 -11.64
CA THR A 9 -0.51 -6.87 -11.21
C THR A 9 -0.19 -7.90 -10.14
N LEU A 10 -0.89 -7.78 -9.00
CA LEU A 10 -0.74 -8.71 -7.89
C LEU A 10 -2.00 -9.57 -7.81
N VAL A 11 -1.80 -10.85 -7.53
CA VAL A 11 -2.90 -11.79 -7.32
C VAL A 11 -2.81 -12.33 -5.90
N PHE A 12 -3.86 -12.11 -5.11
CA PHE A 12 -3.97 -12.71 -3.78
C PHE A 12 -4.72 -14.02 -3.92
N GLU A 13 -4.05 -15.11 -3.60
CA GLU A 13 -4.68 -16.42 -3.65
C GLU A 13 -5.26 -16.80 -2.30
N GLN A 14 -6.45 -17.44 -2.30
CA GLN A 14 -7.10 -17.93 -1.11
C GLN A 14 -7.26 -16.85 -0.04
N VAL A 15 -7.65 -15.65 -0.47
CA VAL A 15 -7.85 -14.53 0.43
C VAL A 15 -9.34 -14.32 0.67
N SER A 16 -9.70 -14.04 1.92
CA SER A 16 -11.09 -13.77 2.28
C SER A 16 -11.39 -12.28 2.17
N ASP A 17 -12.68 -11.95 2.07
CA ASP A 17 -13.12 -10.55 2.13
C ASP A 17 -12.69 -9.90 3.45
N ALA A 18 -12.77 -10.64 4.54
CA ALA A 18 -12.36 -10.12 5.85
C ALA A 18 -10.88 -9.72 5.85
N GLU A 19 -10.04 -10.54 5.24
CA GLU A 19 -8.61 -10.23 5.13
C GLU A 19 -8.38 -9.01 4.25
N LEU A 20 -9.10 -8.89 3.15
CA LEU A 20 -8.95 -7.74 2.25
C LEU A 20 -9.43 -6.45 2.90
N TRP A 21 -10.55 -6.49 3.64
CA TRP A 21 -11.03 -5.33 4.38
C TRP A 21 -10.04 -4.91 5.47
N ALA A 22 -9.49 -5.88 6.19
CA ALA A 22 -8.51 -5.59 7.23
C ALA A 22 -7.26 -4.95 6.64
N LEU A 23 -6.79 -5.45 5.49
CA LEU A 23 -5.63 -4.88 4.80
C LEU A 23 -5.94 -3.45 4.33
N ALA A 24 -7.12 -3.24 3.75
CA ALA A 24 -7.51 -1.90 3.29
C ALA A 24 -7.58 -0.91 4.45
N GLU A 25 -8.10 -1.34 5.60
CA GLU A 25 -8.13 -0.52 6.81
C GLU A 25 -6.72 -0.18 7.29
N PHE A 26 -5.84 -1.17 7.32
CA PHE A 26 -4.44 -0.96 7.74
C PHE A 26 -3.75 0.06 6.83
N VAL A 27 -3.89 -0.11 5.52
CA VAL A 27 -3.25 0.76 4.53
C VAL A 27 -3.75 2.20 4.70
N LYS A 28 -5.04 2.36 4.98
CA LYS A 28 -5.64 3.69 5.17
C LYS A 28 -5.11 4.37 6.44
N ARG A 29 -4.87 3.60 7.49
CA ARG A 29 -4.45 4.14 8.79
C ARG A 29 -2.95 4.31 8.94
N ALA A 30 -2.16 3.68 8.09
CA ALA A 30 -0.71 3.75 8.18
C ALA A 30 -0.21 5.18 8.01
N THR A 31 0.76 5.57 8.82
CA THR A 31 1.25 6.95 8.89
C THR A 31 2.71 7.03 8.51
N TRP A 32 3.20 8.26 8.30
CA TRP A 32 4.61 8.52 8.04
C TRP A 32 5.52 7.91 9.12
N SER A 33 5.13 8.00 10.39
CA SER A 33 5.93 7.44 11.48
C SER A 33 6.18 5.96 11.29
N GLU A 34 5.16 5.22 10.86
CA GLU A 34 5.29 3.79 10.61
C GLU A 34 6.17 3.52 9.40
N PHE A 35 6.00 4.29 8.33
CA PHE A 35 6.85 4.16 7.14
C PHE A 35 8.31 4.43 7.49
N ARG A 36 8.56 5.51 8.23
CA ARG A 36 9.91 5.90 8.59
C ARG A 36 10.56 4.88 9.53
N ALA A 37 9.80 4.33 10.47
CA ALA A 37 10.30 3.33 11.40
C ALA A 37 10.75 2.04 10.70
N ASN A 38 10.18 1.75 9.54
CA ASN A 38 10.48 0.54 8.77
C ASN A 38 11.37 0.83 7.55
N ALA A 39 11.96 2.01 7.50
CA ALA A 39 12.83 2.42 6.39
C ALA A 39 14.24 2.67 6.89
N VAL A 40 15.22 2.46 6.03
CA VAL A 40 16.62 2.70 6.39
C VAL A 40 16.95 4.19 6.39
N ASP A 41 16.19 4.98 5.63
CA ASP A 41 16.38 6.43 5.54
C ASP A 41 15.06 7.09 5.07
N ASP A 42 15.08 8.42 4.98
CA ASP A 42 13.91 9.18 4.57
C ASP A 42 13.49 8.88 3.13
N ASP A 43 14.47 8.70 2.23
CA ASP A 43 14.16 8.40 0.82
C ASP A 43 13.37 7.10 0.70
N GLU A 44 13.78 6.08 1.45
CA GLU A 44 13.03 4.82 1.43
C GLU A 44 11.64 5.00 2.02
N ALA A 45 11.51 5.79 3.08
CA ALA A 45 10.21 6.07 3.68
C ALA A 45 9.26 6.75 2.69
N TYR A 46 9.76 7.70 1.88
CA TYR A 46 8.96 8.33 0.84
C TYR A 46 8.52 7.32 -0.23
N ARG A 47 9.41 6.40 -0.61
CA ARG A 47 9.06 5.35 -1.56
C ARG A 47 8.01 4.40 -1.00
N ILE A 48 8.10 4.05 0.28
CA ILE A 48 7.08 3.25 0.96
C ILE A 48 5.73 3.98 0.93
N SER A 49 5.73 5.28 1.25
CA SER A 49 4.52 6.08 1.25
C SER A 49 3.86 6.09 -0.13
N ASP A 50 4.65 6.28 -1.19
CA ASP A 50 4.14 6.27 -2.56
C ASP A 50 3.58 4.90 -2.93
N GLY A 51 4.28 3.83 -2.55
CA GLY A 51 3.82 2.47 -2.83
C GLY A 51 2.54 2.13 -2.09
N VAL A 52 2.44 2.56 -0.83
CA VAL A 52 1.23 2.35 -0.03
C VAL A 52 0.04 3.08 -0.63
N ALA A 53 0.25 4.31 -1.14
CA ALA A 53 -0.83 5.04 -1.80
C ALA A 53 -1.35 4.30 -3.03
N LYS A 54 -0.45 3.69 -3.79
CA LYS A 54 -0.85 2.90 -4.96
C LYS A 54 -1.57 1.62 -4.56
N LEU A 55 -1.13 0.99 -3.49
CA LEU A 55 -1.81 -0.20 -2.96
C LEU A 55 -3.22 0.17 -2.49
N GLN A 56 -3.37 1.29 -1.79
CA GLN A 56 -4.67 1.77 -1.36
C GLN A 56 -5.59 2.00 -2.55
N LYS A 57 -5.08 2.63 -3.60
CA LYS A 57 -5.86 2.88 -4.81
C LYS A 57 -6.32 1.58 -5.46
N ALA A 58 -5.43 0.60 -5.55
CA ALA A 58 -5.76 -0.69 -6.14
C ALA A 58 -6.85 -1.41 -5.34
N LEU A 59 -6.77 -1.37 -4.01
CA LEU A 59 -7.79 -1.96 -3.15
C LEU A 59 -9.12 -1.25 -3.32
N GLU A 60 -9.12 0.08 -3.40
CA GLU A 60 -10.33 0.86 -3.61
C GLU A 60 -11.00 0.52 -4.93
N GLU A 61 -10.20 0.39 -5.98
CA GLU A 61 -10.71 0.02 -7.31
C GLU A 61 -11.27 -1.39 -7.33
N ALA A 62 -10.77 -2.26 -6.47
CA ALA A 62 -11.29 -3.61 -6.31
C ALA A 62 -12.54 -3.69 -5.42
N GLY A 63 -12.97 -2.56 -4.86
CA GLY A 63 -14.16 -2.50 -4.03
C GLY A 63 -13.90 -2.44 -2.53
N TYR A 64 -12.64 -2.32 -2.10
CA TYR A 64 -12.26 -2.26 -0.69
C TYR A 64 -11.83 -0.85 -0.34
N SER A 65 -12.81 0.00 -0.09
CA SER A 65 -12.61 1.43 0.16
C SER A 65 -13.17 1.80 1.53
N PRO A 66 -12.41 1.65 2.63
CA PRO A 66 -12.90 2.00 3.97
C PRO A 66 -13.19 3.49 4.10
N ARG A 67 -14.17 3.82 4.90
CA ARG A 67 -14.56 5.20 5.18
C ARG A 67 -13.79 5.81 6.35
#